data_eb017b053a7bc48eb920f013b24cbd6a
#
_entry.id   eb017b053a7bc48eb920f013b24cbd6a
#
_cell.length_a   1.000
_cell.length_b   1.000
_cell.length_c   1.000
_cell.angle_alpha   90.00
_cell.angle_beta   90.00
_cell.angle_gamma   90.00
#
_symmetry.space_group_name_H-M   'P 1'
#
loop_
_entity.id
_entity.type
_entity.pdbx_description
1 polymer ?
#
loop_
_entity_poly.entity_id
_entity_poly.type
_entity_poly.pdbx_seq_one_letter_code
_entity_poly.pdbx_strand_id
1 'polypeptide(L)'
;MKTKVMRALMAAAMVVLFVSFVACSGAPPSKSQIDEQRTSIREMASQTLAQLYKQYPDSPLNVETGAGYAVFSDFGMKFLFLGGAGGQGVAVNNVTKQQTFMKMVELQPGFGFGAQKFRIVFTFGTPQAFNQFVTSGWEFGANAMAAAKTSTQGGGAQMGATVAPGVTMYQLSEQGAIVGISVTGAKYYKNDQLN
;
A
#
# COMPACT_ATOMS: atom_id res chain seq x y z
N MET A 1 -18.85 -58.02 0.84
CA MET A 1 -17.60 -57.68 0.14
C MET A 1 -17.62 -56.30 -0.54
N LYS A 2 -18.71 -55.87 -1.21
CA LYS A 2 -18.81 -54.60 -1.92
C LYS A 2 -18.64 -53.32 -1.05
N THR A 3 -19.10 -53.34 0.18
CA THR A 3 -19.01 -52.15 1.10
C THR A 3 -17.59 -51.89 1.65
N LYS A 4 -16.77 -52.94 1.79
CA LYS A 4 -15.35 -52.76 2.23
C LYS A 4 -14.47 -52.20 1.11
N VAL A 5 -14.73 -52.61 -0.13
CA VAL A 5 -13.99 -52.07 -1.32
C VAL A 5 -14.34 -50.61 -1.58
N MET A 6 -15.62 -50.21 -1.41
CA MET A 6 -16.06 -48.85 -1.58
C MET A 6 -15.50 -47.90 -0.50
N ARG A 7 -15.35 -48.37 0.75
CA ARG A 7 -14.69 -47.61 1.82
C ARG A 7 -13.18 -47.45 1.60
N ALA A 8 -12.52 -48.48 1.05
CA ALA A 8 -11.10 -48.40 0.71
C ALA A 8 -10.85 -47.41 -0.46
N LEU A 9 -11.73 -47.38 -1.47
CA LEU A 9 -11.66 -46.44 -2.59
C LEU A 9 -11.91 -44.98 -2.15
N MET A 10 -12.86 -44.73 -1.24
CA MET A 10 -13.09 -43.39 -0.67
C MET A 10 -11.91 -42.93 0.19
N ALA A 11 -11.30 -43.81 0.98
CA ALA A 11 -10.13 -43.45 1.77
C ALA A 11 -8.89 -43.14 0.90
N ALA A 12 -8.70 -43.89 -0.19
CA ALA A 12 -7.62 -43.63 -1.15
C ALA A 12 -7.82 -42.31 -1.91
N ALA A 13 -9.06 -41.97 -2.29
CA ALA A 13 -9.37 -40.69 -2.93
C ALA A 13 -9.16 -39.50 -2.00
N MET A 14 -9.44 -39.64 -0.70
CA MET A 14 -9.23 -38.56 0.29
C MET A 14 -7.75 -38.32 0.57
N VAL A 15 -6.90 -39.37 0.54
CA VAL A 15 -5.44 -39.22 0.72
C VAL A 15 -4.79 -38.54 -0.51
N VAL A 16 -5.26 -38.83 -1.71
CA VAL A 16 -4.76 -38.16 -2.93
C VAL A 16 -5.12 -36.69 -2.97
N LEU A 17 -6.29 -36.29 -2.43
CA LEU A 17 -6.69 -34.86 -2.35
C LEU A 17 -5.84 -34.08 -1.33
N PHE A 18 -5.33 -34.73 -0.27
CA PHE A 18 -4.51 -34.07 0.76
C PHE A 18 -3.05 -33.84 0.32
N VAL A 19 -2.52 -34.66 -0.58
CA VAL A 19 -1.13 -34.54 -1.05
C VAL A 19 -0.97 -33.41 -2.05
N SER A 20 -2.05 -32.91 -2.67
CA SER A 20 -2.00 -31.81 -3.62
C SER A 20 -1.89 -30.41 -2.97
N PHE A 21 -2.01 -30.29 -1.64
CA PHE A 21 -1.97 -29.02 -0.92
C PHE A 21 -0.59 -28.63 -0.36
N VAL A 22 0.44 -29.47 -0.48
CA VAL A 22 1.76 -29.23 0.15
C VAL A 22 2.79 -28.61 -0.80
N ALA A 23 2.44 -28.24 -2.03
CA ALA A 23 3.39 -27.71 -3.00
C ALA A 23 3.26 -26.19 -3.24
N CYS A 24 2.97 -25.42 -2.19
CA CYS A 24 3.14 -23.95 -2.20
C CYS A 24 4.19 -23.49 -1.17
N SER A 25 5.31 -24.17 -1.09
CA SER A 25 6.54 -23.57 -0.57
C SER A 25 7.06 -22.65 -1.69
N GLY A 26 6.72 -21.36 -1.61
CA GLY A 26 7.13 -20.37 -2.60
C GLY A 26 8.65 -20.33 -2.70
N ALA A 27 9.20 -20.85 -3.78
CA ALA A 27 10.59 -20.59 -4.12
C ALA A 27 10.82 -19.07 -4.11
N PRO A 28 11.99 -18.58 -3.68
CA PRO A 28 12.27 -17.16 -3.76
C PRO A 28 12.07 -16.66 -5.19
N PRO A 29 11.52 -15.44 -5.38
CA PRO A 29 11.22 -14.93 -6.71
C PRO A 29 12.48 -14.89 -7.57
N SER A 30 12.35 -15.28 -8.82
CA SER A 30 13.43 -15.20 -9.79
C SER A 30 13.78 -13.73 -10.09
N LYS A 31 14.98 -13.48 -10.61
CA LYS A 31 15.40 -12.12 -10.99
C LYS A 31 14.42 -11.48 -11.98
N SER A 32 13.91 -12.23 -12.94
CA SER A 32 12.92 -11.74 -13.91
C SER A 32 11.62 -11.30 -13.20
N GLN A 33 11.12 -12.07 -12.25
CA GLN A 33 9.93 -11.73 -11.48
C GLN A 33 10.14 -10.47 -10.62
N ILE A 34 11.33 -10.31 -10.04
CA ILE A 34 11.71 -9.10 -9.30
C ILE A 34 11.70 -7.87 -10.21
N ASP A 35 12.31 -7.96 -11.39
CA ASP A 35 12.40 -6.84 -12.32
C ASP A 35 11.03 -6.47 -12.92
N GLU A 36 10.18 -7.45 -13.20
CA GLU A 36 8.80 -7.25 -13.62
C GLU A 36 7.98 -6.53 -12.52
N GLN A 37 8.11 -6.96 -11.28
CA GLN A 37 7.43 -6.35 -10.14
C GLN A 37 7.90 -4.91 -9.90
N ARG A 38 9.21 -4.64 -9.98
CA ARG A 38 9.75 -3.28 -9.91
C ARG A 38 9.19 -2.39 -11.03
N THR A 39 9.10 -2.91 -12.24
CA THR A 39 8.54 -2.18 -13.40
C THR A 39 7.07 -1.85 -13.19
N SER A 40 6.27 -2.82 -12.79
CA SER A 40 4.84 -2.61 -12.48
C SER A 40 4.64 -1.55 -11.38
N ILE A 41 5.46 -1.54 -10.33
CA ILE A 41 5.39 -0.53 -9.27
C ILE A 41 5.74 0.88 -9.81
N ARG A 42 6.75 1.00 -10.70
CA ARG A 42 7.09 2.29 -11.32
C ARG A 42 5.99 2.82 -12.22
N GLU A 43 5.37 1.95 -13.01
CA GLU A 43 4.24 2.31 -13.87
C GLU A 43 3.05 2.76 -13.04
N MET A 44 2.70 2.03 -11.99
CA MET A 44 1.68 2.42 -11.02
C MET A 44 1.97 3.79 -10.42
N ALA A 45 3.22 4.04 -9.99
CA ALA A 45 3.62 5.32 -9.42
C ALA A 45 3.47 6.47 -10.41
N SER A 46 3.92 6.28 -11.66
CA SER A 46 3.77 7.27 -12.73
C SER A 46 2.31 7.61 -13.02
N GLN A 47 1.45 6.59 -13.13
CA GLN A 47 0.01 6.77 -13.34
C GLN A 47 -0.65 7.51 -12.16
N THR A 48 -0.23 7.18 -10.94
CA THR A 48 -0.73 7.82 -9.71
C THR A 48 -0.34 9.29 -9.64
N LEU A 49 0.89 9.64 -9.96
CA LEU A 49 1.34 11.04 -10.02
C LEU A 49 0.59 11.82 -11.11
N ALA A 50 0.39 11.24 -12.28
CA ALA A 50 -0.39 11.87 -13.33
C ALA A 50 -1.86 12.14 -12.91
N GLN A 51 -2.45 11.23 -12.14
CA GLN A 51 -3.77 11.42 -11.55
C GLN A 51 -3.76 12.49 -10.46
N LEU A 52 -2.75 12.47 -9.58
CA LEU A 52 -2.56 13.45 -8.51
C LEU A 52 -2.49 14.87 -9.09
N TYR A 53 -1.68 15.08 -10.12
CA TYR A 53 -1.47 16.40 -10.72
C TYR A 53 -2.75 16.97 -11.37
N LYS A 54 -3.64 16.11 -11.87
CA LYS A 54 -4.95 16.53 -12.37
C LYS A 54 -5.92 16.91 -11.25
N GLN A 55 -5.87 16.22 -10.12
CA GLN A 55 -6.79 16.45 -9.00
C GLN A 55 -6.31 17.57 -8.06
N TYR A 56 -4.99 17.72 -7.93
CA TYR A 56 -4.33 18.68 -7.06
C TYR A 56 -3.29 19.48 -7.84
N PRO A 57 -3.70 20.58 -8.49
CA PRO A 57 -2.82 21.36 -9.37
C PRO A 57 -1.55 21.91 -8.71
N ASP A 58 -1.58 22.12 -7.39
CA ASP A 58 -0.42 22.58 -6.62
C ASP A 58 0.51 21.43 -6.18
N SER A 59 0.10 20.18 -6.36
CA SER A 59 0.87 19.01 -5.92
C SER A 59 2.19 18.82 -6.68
N PRO A 60 2.35 19.17 -7.98
CA PRO A 60 3.64 19.05 -8.67
C PRO A 60 4.76 19.78 -7.93
N LEU A 61 4.49 20.98 -7.42
CA LEU A 61 5.49 21.74 -6.65
C LEU A 61 5.95 20.95 -5.43
N ASN A 62 5.03 20.39 -4.64
CA ASN A 62 5.35 19.63 -3.45
C ASN A 62 6.10 18.31 -3.76
N VAL A 63 5.74 17.66 -4.88
CA VAL A 63 6.40 16.42 -5.32
C VAL A 63 7.81 16.68 -5.82
N GLU A 64 8.03 17.74 -6.59
CA GLU A 64 9.28 18.00 -7.31
C GLU A 64 10.31 18.76 -6.47
N THR A 65 9.87 19.71 -5.62
CA THR A 65 10.78 20.55 -4.81
C THR A 65 11.09 19.95 -3.44
N GLY A 66 10.32 18.98 -2.97
CA GLY A 66 10.59 18.27 -1.71
C GLY A 66 11.87 17.43 -1.78
N ALA A 67 12.30 16.92 -0.62
CA ALA A 67 13.44 16.01 -0.52
C ALA A 67 13.18 14.67 -1.23
N GLY A 68 11.91 14.28 -1.33
CA GLY A 68 11.48 13.08 -2.03
C GLY A 68 9.98 12.88 -1.91
N TYR A 69 9.50 11.82 -2.53
CA TYR A 69 8.11 11.40 -2.48
C TYR A 69 8.01 9.87 -2.40
N ALA A 70 6.86 9.37 -1.98
CA ALA A 70 6.56 7.94 -2.02
C ALA A 70 5.14 7.71 -2.53
N VAL A 71 4.97 6.70 -3.38
CA VAL A 71 3.70 6.35 -4.00
C VAL A 71 3.36 4.91 -3.69
N PHE A 72 2.14 4.68 -3.23
CA PHE A 72 1.61 3.35 -2.91
C PHE A 72 0.30 3.10 -3.63
N SER A 73 0.11 1.86 -4.05
CA SER A 73 -1.21 1.32 -4.39
C SER A 73 -1.57 0.30 -3.34
N ASP A 74 -2.77 0.44 -2.83
CA ASP A 74 -3.33 -0.40 -1.78
C ASP A 74 -4.58 -1.12 -2.27
N PHE A 75 -4.75 -2.36 -1.80
CA PHE A 75 -5.96 -3.14 -2.00
C PHE A 75 -6.47 -3.62 -0.64
N GLY A 76 -7.62 -3.08 -0.23
CA GLY A 76 -8.26 -3.42 1.03
C GLY A 76 -9.48 -4.30 0.87
N MET A 77 -9.63 -5.25 1.78
CA MET A 77 -10.85 -6.07 1.91
C MET A 77 -11.38 -5.96 3.33
N LYS A 78 -12.68 -5.64 3.45
CA LYS A 78 -13.40 -5.64 4.74
C LYS A 78 -14.31 -6.85 4.83
N PHE A 79 -14.19 -7.58 5.94
CA PHE A 79 -15.04 -8.71 6.28
C PHE A 79 -15.61 -8.51 7.69
N LEU A 80 -16.92 -8.24 7.78
CA LEU A 80 -17.68 -8.05 9.05
C LEU A 80 -17.08 -6.97 9.96
N PHE A 81 -16.13 -7.33 10.84
CA PHE A 81 -15.56 -6.44 11.88
C PHE A 81 -14.08 -6.12 11.67
N LEU A 82 -13.40 -6.87 10.79
CA LEU A 82 -11.97 -6.73 10.52
C LEU A 82 -11.75 -6.58 9.02
N GLY A 83 -11.05 -5.55 8.65
CA GLY A 83 -10.53 -5.36 7.30
C GLY A 83 -9.02 -5.25 7.37
N GLY A 84 -8.37 -5.68 6.31
CA GLY A 84 -6.95 -5.51 6.10
C GLY A 84 -6.71 -5.03 4.68
N ALA A 85 -5.71 -4.21 4.52
CA ALA A 85 -5.22 -3.79 3.23
C ALA A 85 -3.73 -4.07 3.16
N GLY A 86 -3.27 -4.43 1.98
CA GLY A 86 -1.86 -4.61 1.70
C GLY A 86 -1.51 -3.89 0.41
N GLY A 87 -0.35 -3.26 0.37
CA GLY A 87 0.08 -2.49 -0.77
C GLY A 87 1.56 -2.55 -1.02
N GLN A 88 1.91 -2.12 -2.21
CA GLN A 88 3.28 -1.97 -2.65
C GLN A 88 3.49 -0.55 -3.16
N GLY A 89 4.73 -0.07 -3.05
CA GLY A 89 5.05 1.27 -3.48
C GLY A 89 6.54 1.47 -3.71
N VAL A 90 6.86 2.68 -4.11
CA VAL A 90 8.22 3.15 -4.29
C VAL A 90 8.38 4.53 -3.68
N ALA A 91 9.46 4.71 -2.91
CA ALA A 91 9.92 6.01 -2.46
C ALA A 91 11.08 6.46 -3.36
N VAL A 92 11.07 7.73 -3.76
CA VAL A 92 12.06 8.31 -4.68
C VAL A 92 12.70 9.52 -4.02
N ASN A 93 14.00 9.52 -3.90
CA ASN A 93 14.78 10.68 -3.48
C ASN A 93 14.93 11.66 -4.65
N ASN A 94 14.50 12.90 -4.48
CA ASN A 94 14.48 13.88 -5.56
C ASN A 94 15.90 14.34 -5.99
N VAL A 95 16.87 14.29 -5.09
CA VAL A 95 18.24 14.72 -5.38
C VAL A 95 19.02 13.58 -6.06
N THR A 96 19.04 12.40 -5.43
CA THR A 96 19.85 11.27 -5.93
C THR A 96 19.14 10.42 -6.97
N LYS A 97 17.83 10.59 -7.13
CA LYS A 97 16.94 9.75 -7.95
C LYS A 97 16.92 8.28 -7.52
N GLN A 98 17.48 7.98 -6.36
CA GLN A 98 17.44 6.62 -5.79
C GLN A 98 16.02 6.21 -5.46
N GLN A 99 15.67 4.99 -5.83
CA GLN A 99 14.39 4.36 -5.56
C GLN A 99 14.51 3.33 -4.44
N THR A 100 13.58 3.37 -3.51
CA THR A 100 13.44 2.35 -2.46
C THR A 100 12.04 1.74 -2.60
N PHE A 101 11.97 0.45 -2.92
CA PHE A 101 10.72 -0.28 -2.99
C PHE A 101 10.23 -0.61 -1.58
N MET A 102 8.96 -0.38 -1.34
CA MET A 102 8.36 -0.49 -0.01
C MET A 102 7.06 -1.30 -0.05
N LYS A 103 6.68 -1.81 1.10
CA LYS A 103 5.39 -2.46 1.36
C LYS A 103 4.58 -1.60 2.33
N MET A 104 3.27 -1.73 2.27
CA MET A 104 2.38 -1.24 3.32
C MET A 104 1.43 -2.35 3.76
N VAL A 105 1.03 -2.28 5.02
CA VAL A 105 -0.03 -3.09 5.62
C VAL A 105 -0.92 -2.16 6.41
N GLU A 106 -2.22 -2.26 6.20
CA GLU A 106 -3.21 -1.46 6.91
C GLU A 106 -4.23 -2.36 7.60
N LEU A 107 -4.57 -2.03 8.84
CA LEU A 107 -5.68 -2.61 9.57
C LEU A 107 -6.87 -1.64 9.51
N GLN A 108 -7.98 -2.08 8.99
CA GLN A 108 -9.21 -1.30 8.89
C GLN A 108 -10.26 -1.84 9.87
N PRO A 109 -10.28 -1.38 11.13
CA PRO A 109 -11.35 -1.75 12.06
C PRO A 109 -12.66 -1.09 11.63
N GLY A 110 -13.76 -1.82 11.73
CA GLY A 110 -15.11 -1.29 11.48
C GLY A 110 -16.02 -2.26 10.76
N PHE A 111 -17.34 -2.03 10.90
CA PHE A 111 -18.36 -2.80 10.20
C PHE A 111 -18.36 -2.51 8.70
N GLY A 112 -18.45 -3.55 7.88
CA GLY A 112 -18.70 -3.42 6.45
C GLY A 112 -18.21 -4.60 5.63
N PHE A 113 -18.74 -4.67 4.42
CA PHE A 113 -18.27 -5.55 3.36
C PHE A 113 -17.79 -4.66 2.22
N GLY A 114 -16.63 -4.95 1.64
CA GLY A 114 -16.20 -4.25 0.44
C GLY A 114 -14.72 -4.43 0.15
N ALA A 115 -14.39 -4.33 -1.12
CA ALA A 115 -13.05 -4.20 -1.62
C ALA A 115 -12.87 -2.75 -2.08
N GLN A 116 -11.81 -2.09 -1.64
CA GLN A 116 -11.48 -0.74 -2.06
C GLN A 116 -10.02 -0.70 -2.50
N LYS A 117 -9.76 0.03 -3.57
CA LYS A 117 -8.41 0.33 -4.01
C LYS A 117 -8.14 1.80 -3.78
N PHE A 118 -7.08 2.07 -3.08
CA PHE A 118 -6.59 3.42 -2.83
C PHE A 118 -5.21 3.58 -3.45
N ARG A 119 -4.90 4.82 -3.76
CA ARG A 119 -3.54 5.24 -4.10
C ARG A 119 -3.16 6.35 -3.13
N ILE A 120 -1.98 6.23 -2.56
CA ILE A 120 -1.48 7.16 -1.54
C ILE A 120 -0.18 7.74 -2.05
N VAL A 121 -0.06 9.06 -1.95
CA VAL A 121 1.18 9.78 -2.25
C VAL A 121 1.61 10.56 -1.02
N PHE A 122 2.84 10.34 -0.59
CA PHE A 122 3.52 11.14 0.41
C PHE A 122 4.52 12.06 -0.25
N THR A 123 4.60 13.32 0.19
CA THR A 123 5.68 14.25 -0.16
C THR A 123 6.42 14.61 1.11
N PHE A 124 7.74 14.67 1.01
CA PHE A 124 8.64 14.93 2.14
C PHE A 124 9.38 16.25 1.90
N GLY A 125 9.10 17.26 2.70
CA GLY A 125 9.74 18.58 2.60
C GLY A 125 11.19 18.58 3.08
N THR A 126 11.61 17.58 3.87
CA THR A 126 12.97 17.51 4.43
C THR A 126 13.65 16.18 4.17
N PRO A 127 14.98 16.16 3.94
CA PRO A 127 15.75 14.92 3.80
C PRO A 127 15.66 14.01 5.03
N GLN A 128 15.56 14.60 6.21
CA GLN A 128 15.44 13.84 7.46
C GLN A 128 14.14 13.01 7.49
N ALA A 129 13.00 13.61 7.18
CA ALA A 129 11.71 12.93 7.13
C ALA A 129 11.70 11.81 6.08
N PHE A 130 12.24 12.10 4.89
CA PHE A 130 12.38 11.09 3.83
C PHE A 130 13.26 9.91 4.24
N ASN A 131 14.46 10.19 4.76
CA ASN A 131 15.40 9.16 5.17
C ASN A 131 14.83 8.29 6.30
N GLN A 132 14.19 8.90 7.29
CA GLN A 132 13.53 8.17 8.36
C GLN A 132 12.43 7.22 7.81
N PHE A 133 11.63 7.70 6.85
CA PHE A 133 10.60 6.90 6.22
C PHE A 133 11.15 5.67 5.50
N VAL A 134 12.22 5.81 4.71
CA VAL A 134 12.76 4.70 3.91
C VAL A 134 13.63 3.74 4.71
N THR A 135 14.25 4.18 5.83
CA THR A 135 15.13 3.33 6.64
C THR A 135 14.40 2.64 7.78
N SER A 136 13.64 3.40 8.57
CA SER A 136 12.96 2.90 9.76
C SER A 136 11.54 2.44 9.48
N GLY A 137 11.00 2.81 8.32
CA GLY A 137 9.59 2.69 8.05
C GLY A 137 8.76 3.70 8.83
N TRP A 138 7.45 3.59 8.71
CA TRP A 138 6.54 4.48 9.41
C TRP A 138 5.26 3.77 9.82
N GLU A 139 4.81 4.05 11.05
CA GLU A 139 3.53 3.58 11.56
C GLU A 139 2.58 4.76 11.76
N PHE A 140 1.44 4.68 11.08
CA PHE A 140 0.34 5.60 11.26
C PHE A 140 -0.56 5.10 12.38
N GLY A 141 -0.60 5.81 13.49
CA GLY A 141 -1.54 5.55 14.56
C GLY A 141 -2.75 6.50 14.53
N ALA A 142 -3.77 6.21 15.32
CA ALA A 142 -4.99 7.00 15.44
C ALA A 142 -4.74 8.51 15.74
N ASN A 143 -3.64 8.84 16.44
CA ASN A 143 -3.29 10.21 16.79
C ASN A 143 -2.79 11.04 15.59
N ALA A 144 -2.07 10.44 14.64
CA ALA A 144 -1.64 11.11 13.42
C ALA A 144 -2.85 11.43 12.53
N MET A 145 -3.88 10.60 12.58
CA MET A 145 -5.14 10.81 11.88
C MET A 145 -5.97 11.96 12.45
N ALA A 146 -5.96 12.16 13.76
CA ALA A 146 -6.64 13.30 14.38
C ALA A 146 -6.00 14.63 13.92
N ALA A 147 -4.68 14.67 13.84
CA ALA A 147 -3.94 15.83 13.34
C ALA A 147 -4.22 16.10 11.85
N ALA A 148 -4.28 15.05 11.01
CA ALA A 148 -4.61 15.17 9.60
C ALA A 148 -6.04 15.67 9.37
N LYS A 149 -7.01 15.22 10.17
CA LYS A 149 -8.42 15.69 10.09
C LYS A 149 -8.57 17.16 10.45
N THR A 150 -7.84 17.65 11.43
CA THR A 150 -7.87 19.07 11.81
C THR A 150 -7.24 19.98 10.77
N SER A 151 -6.22 19.54 10.05
CA SER A 151 -5.58 20.30 8.97
C SER A 151 -6.46 20.42 7.71
N THR A 152 -7.37 19.48 7.48
CA THR A 152 -8.31 19.51 6.33
C THR A 152 -9.57 20.35 6.59
N GLN A 153 -9.90 20.69 7.84
CA GLN A 153 -11.06 21.52 8.16
C GLN A 153 -10.87 23.01 7.86
N GLY A 154 -9.62 23.47 7.65
CA GLY A 154 -9.31 24.90 7.39
C GLY A 154 -9.00 25.26 5.93
N GLY A 155 -8.89 24.31 5.03
CA GLY A 155 -8.58 24.54 3.62
C GLY A 155 -9.38 23.58 2.76
N GLY A 156 -9.97 24.10 1.69
CA GLY A 156 -10.86 23.31 0.82
C GLY A 156 -10.27 21.97 0.37
N ALA A 157 -11.12 21.09 -0.11
CA ALA A 157 -10.85 19.70 -0.50
C ALA A 157 -9.74 19.48 -1.58
N GLN A 158 -8.95 20.49 -1.86
CA GLN A 158 -7.88 20.52 -2.89
C GLN A 158 -6.46 20.50 -2.33
N MET A 159 -6.29 20.40 -1.02
CA MET A 159 -4.95 20.35 -0.41
C MET A 159 -4.71 18.98 0.25
N GLY A 160 -3.50 18.45 0.07
CA GLY A 160 -3.06 17.24 0.80
C GLY A 160 -3.08 17.46 2.31
N ALA A 161 -3.19 16.39 3.08
CA ALA A 161 -3.19 16.47 4.54
C ALA A 161 -1.76 16.41 5.10
N THR A 162 -1.40 17.35 5.96
CA THR A 162 -0.17 17.27 6.74
C THR A 162 -0.33 16.19 7.81
N VAL A 163 0.48 15.14 7.74
CA VAL A 163 0.39 13.95 8.60
C VAL A 163 1.53 13.85 9.60
N ALA A 164 2.62 14.56 9.35
CA ALA A 164 3.73 14.79 10.27
C ALA A 164 4.48 16.07 9.86
N PRO A 165 5.38 16.60 10.70
CA PRO A 165 6.20 17.74 10.34
C PRO A 165 6.96 17.51 9.03
N GLY A 166 6.70 18.34 8.02
CA GLY A 166 7.31 18.24 6.70
C GLY A 166 6.83 17.05 5.86
N VAL A 167 5.71 16.40 6.20
CA VAL A 167 5.14 15.29 5.42
C VAL A 167 3.69 15.57 5.09
N THR A 168 3.39 15.62 3.81
CA THR A 168 2.02 15.76 3.29
C THR A 168 1.59 14.46 2.63
N MET A 169 0.35 14.04 2.86
CA MET A 169 -0.26 12.86 2.29
C MET A 169 -1.43 13.25 1.38
N TYR A 170 -1.48 12.64 0.22
CA TYR A 170 -2.62 12.71 -0.72
C TYR A 170 -3.20 11.31 -0.87
N GLN A 171 -4.51 11.19 -0.76
CA GLN A 171 -5.23 9.94 -0.98
C GLN A 171 -6.12 10.08 -2.21
N LEU A 172 -5.98 9.15 -3.13
CA LEU A 172 -6.73 9.07 -4.38
C LEU A 172 -7.55 7.78 -4.39
N SER A 173 -8.80 7.85 -4.83
CA SER A 173 -9.60 6.65 -5.13
C SER A 173 -9.56 6.36 -6.63
N GLU A 174 -9.80 5.11 -7.03
CA GLU A 174 -9.93 4.76 -8.45
C GLU A 174 -11.07 5.51 -9.16
N GLN A 175 -12.06 5.96 -8.42
CA GLN A 175 -13.23 6.70 -8.94
C GLN A 175 -13.03 8.22 -8.95
N GLY A 176 -11.84 8.71 -8.60
CA GLY A 176 -11.54 10.15 -8.58
C GLY A 176 -12.21 10.93 -7.44
N ALA A 177 -13.03 10.31 -6.64
CA ALA A 177 -13.62 10.95 -5.47
C ALA A 177 -12.61 10.95 -4.32
N ILE A 178 -12.45 12.11 -3.67
CA ILE A 178 -11.71 12.21 -2.41
C ILE A 178 -12.55 11.49 -1.36
N VAL A 179 -12.15 10.27 -1.05
CA VAL A 179 -12.65 9.61 0.14
C VAL A 179 -11.89 10.24 1.29
N GLY A 180 -12.58 10.76 2.29
CA GLY A 180 -11.92 11.34 3.46
C GLY A 180 -10.84 10.39 3.99
N ILE A 181 -9.71 10.96 4.41
CA ILE A 181 -8.56 10.20 4.90
C ILE A 181 -9.01 9.21 5.97
N SER A 182 -9.00 7.95 5.63
CA SER A 182 -9.50 6.86 6.46
C SER A 182 -8.40 5.83 6.76
N VAL A 183 -7.16 6.29 6.88
CA VAL A 183 -6.03 5.42 7.23
C VAL A 183 -6.00 5.24 8.74
N THR A 184 -6.38 4.07 9.24
CA THR A 184 -6.32 3.75 10.66
C THR A 184 -5.36 2.58 10.83
N GLY A 185 -4.15 2.84 11.35
CA GLY A 185 -3.19 1.77 11.65
C GLY A 185 -2.46 1.21 10.43
N ALA A 186 -1.87 2.07 9.62
CA ALA A 186 -1.02 1.64 8.50
C ALA A 186 0.46 1.61 8.90
N LYS A 187 1.15 0.57 8.44
CA LYS A 187 2.60 0.43 8.57
C LYS A 187 3.24 0.37 7.20
N TYR A 188 4.24 1.21 7.00
CA TYR A 188 5.07 1.29 5.79
C TYR A 188 6.46 0.80 6.12
N TYR A 189 7.05 -0.06 5.28
CA TYR A 189 8.38 -0.63 5.52
C TYR A 189 9.05 -1.05 4.22
N LYS A 190 10.38 -1.15 4.25
CA LYS A 190 11.20 -1.54 3.10
C LYS A 190 10.86 -2.96 2.63
N ASN A 191 10.78 -3.16 1.33
CA ASN A 191 10.64 -4.47 0.73
C ASN A 191 12.02 -5.04 0.39
N ASP A 192 12.59 -5.86 1.27
CA ASP A 192 13.96 -6.38 1.08
C ASP A 192 14.12 -7.27 -0.15
N GLN A 193 13.03 -7.85 -0.66
CA GLN A 193 13.07 -8.67 -1.89
C GLN A 193 13.23 -7.82 -3.17
N LEU A 194 12.85 -6.55 -3.11
CA LEU A 194 12.88 -5.65 -4.27
C LEU A 194 13.98 -4.57 -4.19
N ASN A 195 14.82 -4.56 -3.16
CA ASN A 195 15.91 -3.58 -3.02
C ASN A 195 17.29 -4.20 -3.21
#